data_cc72a81b5af88937e3d06443da3bf867
#
_entry.id   cc72a81b5af88937e3d06443da3bf867
#
_cell.length_a   1.000
_cell.length_b   1.000
_cell.length_c   1.000
_cell.angle_alpha   90.00
_cell.angle_beta   90.00
_cell.angle_gamma   90.00
#
_symmetry.space_group_name_H-M   'P 1'
#
loop_
_entity.id
_entity.type
_entity.pdbx_description
1 polymer ?
#
loop_
_entity_poly.entity_id
_entity_poly.type
_entity_poly.pdbx_seq_one_letter_code
_entity_poly.pdbx_strand_id
1 'polypeptide(L)'
;MYGTYNVIPKKELEKRINRIRRRNGEEDVNLRYEWYVDSVPGRSGIAIHSGVNGEHTLGCLLPGDTLEYNDKQGYIIKNSPTTRDKLFKFFNNYGKKGIKINIGF
;
A
#
# COMPACT_ATOMS: atom_id res chain seq x y z
N MET A 1 13.30 -2.89 0.83
CA MET A 1 12.73 -1.53 0.88
C MET A 1 12.77 -1.02 2.31
N TYR A 2 13.85 -0.34 2.64
CA TYR A 2 14.02 0.31 3.95
C TYR A 2 13.96 1.83 3.75
N GLY A 3 13.49 2.54 4.76
CA GLY A 3 13.47 3.99 4.78
C GLY A 3 12.12 4.58 5.12
N THR A 4 11.99 5.87 4.92
CA THR A 4 10.77 6.61 5.18
C THR A 4 10.16 7.08 3.86
N TYR A 5 8.89 6.78 3.66
CA TYR A 5 8.16 7.07 2.44
C TYR A 5 6.85 7.78 2.75
N ASN A 6 6.35 8.54 1.80
CA ASN A 6 5.02 9.13 1.91
C ASN A 6 3.93 8.09 1.60
N VAL A 7 2.82 8.21 2.31
CA VAL A 7 1.60 7.45 2.02
C VAL A 7 0.64 8.39 1.31
N ILE A 8 0.17 8.01 0.14
CA ILE A 8 -0.70 8.86 -0.69
C ILE A 8 -1.98 8.13 -1.07
N PRO A 9 -3.10 8.87 -1.21
CA PRO A 9 -4.36 8.26 -1.63
C PRO A 9 -4.35 7.90 -3.12
N LYS A 10 -5.14 6.90 -3.46
CA LYS A 10 -5.35 6.45 -4.84
C LYS A 10 -5.57 7.60 -5.81
N LYS A 11 -6.46 8.51 -5.47
CA LYS A 11 -6.87 9.63 -6.33
C LYS A 11 -5.69 10.51 -6.74
N GLU A 12 -4.80 10.79 -5.81
CA GLU A 12 -3.61 11.60 -6.06
C GLU A 12 -2.60 10.87 -6.94
N LEU A 13 -2.31 9.62 -6.62
CA LEU A 13 -1.37 8.80 -7.40
C LEU A 13 -1.89 8.56 -8.82
N GLU A 14 -3.16 8.23 -8.97
CA GLU A 14 -3.80 7.99 -10.24
C GLU A 14 -3.75 9.23 -11.15
N LYS A 15 -4.01 10.39 -10.58
CA LYS A 15 -3.92 11.68 -11.31
C LYS A 15 -2.50 11.91 -11.84
N ARG A 16 -1.49 11.62 -11.04
CA ARG A 16 -0.08 11.76 -11.44
C ARG A 16 0.30 10.79 -12.55
N ILE A 17 -0.04 9.52 -12.38
CA ILE A 17 0.26 8.47 -13.37
C ILE A 17 -0.42 8.78 -14.69
N ASN A 18 -1.69 9.12 -14.66
CA ASN A 18 -2.48 9.34 -15.88
C ASN A 18 -2.03 10.59 -16.64
N ARG A 19 -1.53 11.59 -15.95
CA ARG A 19 -0.91 12.76 -16.61
C ARG A 19 0.26 12.33 -17.49
N ILE A 20 1.13 11.46 -16.99
CA ILE A 20 2.29 10.96 -17.73
C ILE A 20 1.85 10.06 -18.87
N ARG A 21 0.90 9.16 -18.61
CA ARG A 21 0.39 8.23 -19.62
C ARG A 21 -0.26 8.98 -20.79
N ARG A 22 -1.04 10.01 -20.52
CA ARG A 22 -1.67 10.84 -21.58
C ARG A 22 -0.64 11.52 -22.48
N ARG A 23 0.46 12.00 -21.90
CA ARG A 23 1.57 12.58 -22.67
C ARG A 23 2.19 11.58 -23.64
N ASN A 24 2.20 10.31 -23.26
CA ASN A 24 2.78 9.23 -24.07
C ASN A 24 1.74 8.59 -25.02
N GLY A 25 0.51 9.13 -25.08
CA GLY A 25 -0.55 8.56 -25.89
C GLY A 25 -1.16 7.27 -25.35
N GLU A 26 -0.95 7.00 -24.07
CA GLU A 26 -1.48 5.81 -23.41
C GLU A 26 -2.81 6.13 -22.73
N GLU A 27 -3.65 5.09 -22.56
CA GLU A 27 -4.91 5.21 -21.87
C GLU A 27 -4.72 5.37 -20.36
N ASP A 28 -5.73 5.97 -19.69
CA ASP A 28 -5.76 6.11 -18.25
C ASP A 28 -5.84 4.75 -17.56
N VAL A 29 -5.21 4.64 -16.39
CA VAL A 29 -5.34 3.48 -15.52
C VAL A 29 -6.26 3.81 -14.35
N ASN A 30 -6.93 2.79 -13.84
CA ASN A 30 -7.71 2.85 -12.62
C ASN A 30 -7.03 1.96 -11.58
N LEU A 31 -6.45 2.57 -10.56
CA LEU A 31 -5.76 1.82 -9.52
C LEU A 31 -6.75 1.03 -8.67
N ARG A 32 -6.31 -0.14 -8.20
CA ARG A 32 -7.19 -1.09 -7.50
C ARG A 32 -7.42 -0.75 -6.03
N TYR A 33 -6.37 -0.28 -5.34
CA TYR A 33 -6.40 -0.07 -3.88
C TYR A 33 -6.56 1.40 -3.53
N GLU A 34 -6.82 1.70 -2.26
CA GLU A 34 -7.13 3.06 -1.81
C GLU A 34 -5.90 3.87 -1.38
N TRP A 35 -4.87 3.20 -0.84
CA TRP A 35 -3.69 3.86 -0.31
C TRP A 35 -2.42 3.20 -0.81
N TYR A 36 -1.42 4.04 -1.09
CA TYR A 36 -0.17 3.62 -1.72
C TYR A 36 1.04 4.21 -1.02
N VAL A 37 2.17 3.51 -1.12
CA VAL A 37 3.47 4.02 -0.68
C VAL A 37 4.13 4.68 -1.89
N ASP A 38 4.44 5.96 -1.76
CA ASP A 38 4.93 6.77 -2.88
C ASP A 38 6.45 6.69 -3.04
N SER A 39 6.88 6.74 -4.29
CA SER A 39 8.28 6.95 -4.69
C SER A 39 9.26 5.93 -4.10
N VAL A 40 8.90 4.67 -4.05
CA VAL A 40 9.81 3.60 -3.64
C VAL A 40 10.79 3.32 -4.78
N PRO A 41 12.11 3.42 -4.55
CA PRO A 41 13.09 3.20 -5.61
C PRO A 41 12.97 1.81 -6.24
N GLY A 42 12.95 1.76 -7.57
CA GLY A 42 12.86 0.53 -8.35
C GLY A 42 11.52 -0.18 -8.29
N ARG A 43 10.51 0.43 -7.66
CA ARG A 43 9.18 -0.15 -7.54
C ARG A 43 8.11 0.91 -7.77
N SER A 44 6.98 0.49 -8.33
CA SER A 44 5.82 1.36 -8.53
C SER A 44 4.56 0.63 -8.09
N GLY A 45 3.54 1.41 -7.69
CA GLY A 45 2.24 0.86 -7.34
C GLY A 45 2.23 -0.02 -6.08
N ILE A 46 3.12 0.24 -5.11
CA ILE A 46 3.10 -0.46 -3.84
C ILE A 46 1.91 0.01 -3.03
N ALA A 47 0.92 -0.86 -2.87
CA ALA A 47 -0.31 -0.56 -2.16
C ALA A 47 -0.28 -1.10 -0.73
N ILE A 48 -1.14 -0.54 0.11
CA ILE A 48 -1.46 -1.09 1.43
C ILE A 48 -2.84 -1.74 1.31
N HIS A 49 -2.92 -3.05 1.48
CA HIS A 49 -4.18 -3.77 1.39
C HIS A 49 -4.20 -4.98 2.31
N SER A 50 -5.38 -5.56 2.53
CA SER A 50 -5.50 -6.74 3.37
C SER A 50 -5.05 -8.01 2.65
N GLY A 51 -4.57 -8.98 3.42
CA GLY A 51 -4.19 -10.29 2.93
C GLY A 51 -3.84 -11.22 4.06
N VAL A 52 -3.62 -12.49 3.76
CA VAL A 52 -3.37 -13.54 4.75
C VAL A 52 -1.90 -13.92 4.80
N ASN A 53 -1.23 -13.96 3.67
CA ASN A 53 0.17 -14.37 3.58
C ASN A 53 0.87 -13.67 2.41
N GLY A 54 2.15 -13.99 2.21
CA GLY A 54 2.97 -13.38 1.17
C GLY A 54 2.48 -13.56 -0.25
N GLU A 55 1.63 -14.56 -0.50
CA GLU A 55 1.03 -14.76 -1.84
C GLU A 55 0.04 -13.66 -2.19
N HIS A 56 -0.52 -12.98 -1.18
CA HIS A 56 -1.48 -11.90 -1.37
C HIS A 56 -0.83 -10.53 -1.53
N THR A 57 0.49 -10.45 -1.48
CA THR A 57 1.15 -9.13 -1.47
C THR A 57 1.70 -8.71 -2.83
N LEU A 58 2.28 -9.61 -3.61
CA LEU A 58 2.98 -9.25 -4.85
C LEU A 58 3.86 -8.00 -4.68
N GLY A 59 4.49 -7.86 -3.50
CA GLY A 59 5.32 -6.72 -3.14
C GLY A 59 4.62 -5.60 -2.39
N CYS A 60 3.31 -5.69 -2.14
CA CYS A 60 2.56 -4.70 -1.37
C CYS A 60 2.69 -4.92 0.14
N LEU A 61 2.19 -3.96 0.93
CA LEU A 61 2.18 -4.04 2.37
C LEU A 61 0.85 -4.60 2.87
N LEU A 62 0.93 -5.63 3.71
CA LEU A 62 -0.24 -6.26 4.32
C LEU A 62 -0.26 -5.94 5.81
N PRO A 63 -1.20 -5.10 6.27
CA PRO A 63 -1.32 -4.82 7.70
C PRO A 63 -1.92 -6.01 8.45
N GLY A 64 -1.61 -6.11 9.72
CA GLY A 64 -2.16 -7.12 10.61
C GLY A 64 -1.77 -6.81 12.04
N ASP A 65 -2.43 -7.42 13.00
CA ASP A 65 -2.12 -7.22 14.41
C ASP A 65 -1.29 -8.36 15.00
N THR A 66 -1.26 -9.51 14.33
CA THR A 66 -0.55 -10.70 14.79
C THR A 66 0.04 -11.45 13.59
N LEU A 67 1.25 -11.95 13.78
CA LEU A 67 1.92 -12.81 12.81
C LEU A 67 2.07 -14.20 13.44
N GLU A 68 1.52 -15.21 12.78
CA GLU A 68 1.63 -16.61 13.21
C GLU A 68 2.40 -17.42 12.18
N TYR A 69 3.05 -18.47 12.64
CA TYR A 69 3.75 -19.41 11.78
C TYR A 69 3.01 -20.75 11.73
N ASN A 70 2.89 -21.29 10.52
CA ASN A 70 2.30 -22.60 10.26
C ASN A 70 3.21 -23.36 9.30
N ASP A 71 3.54 -24.61 9.61
CA ASP A 71 4.47 -25.42 8.82
C ASP A 71 4.01 -25.64 7.38
N LYS A 72 2.71 -25.65 7.14
CA LYS A 72 2.14 -25.84 5.81
C LYS A 72 2.05 -24.55 4.99
N GLN A 73 1.81 -23.43 5.64
CA GLN A 73 1.50 -22.15 5.00
C GLN A 73 2.56 -21.06 5.22
N GLY A 74 3.55 -21.33 6.09
CA GLY A 74 4.52 -20.33 6.50
C GLY A 74 3.91 -19.28 7.43
N TYR A 75 4.28 -18.04 7.28
CA TYR A 75 3.74 -16.96 8.10
C TYR A 75 2.35 -16.54 7.66
N ILE A 76 1.47 -16.39 8.63
CA ILE A 76 0.07 -16.00 8.44
C ILE A 76 -0.19 -14.69 9.16
N ILE A 77 -0.78 -13.73 8.45
CA ILE A 77 -1.16 -12.43 8.99
C ILE A 77 -2.59 -12.52 9.50
N LYS A 78 -2.78 -12.13 10.77
CA LYS A 78 -4.09 -12.16 11.43
C LYS A 78 -4.73 -10.79 11.50
N ASN A 79 -6.05 -10.77 11.41
CA ASN A 79 -6.87 -9.56 11.53
C ASN A 79 -6.50 -8.46 10.51
N SER A 80 -6.07 -8.87 9.33
CA SER A 80 -5.63 -7.92 8.30
C SER A 80 -6.73 -6.95 7.86
N PRO A 81 -7.97 -7.40 7.55
CA PRO A 81 -9.02 -6.44 7.17
C PRO A 81 -9.34 -5.43 8.26
N THR A 82 -9.42 -5.86 9.51
CA THR A 82 -9.70 -4.97 10.64
C THR A 82 -8.57 -3.97 10.86
N THR A 83 -7.33 -4.42 10.78
CA THR A 83 -6.15 -3.56 10.91
C THR A 83 -6.06 -2.57 9.75
N ARG A 84 -6.32 -3.03 8.53
CA ARG A 84 -6.41 -2.15 7.35
C ARG A 84 -7.45 -1.04 7.57
N ASP A 85 -8.63 -1.37 8.06
CA ASP A 85 -9.69 -0.40 8.26
C ASP A 85 -9.30 0.65 9.32
N LYS A 86 -8.61 0.24 10.38
CA LYS A 86 -8.07 1.17 11.37
C LYS A 86 -7.02 2.11 10.77
N LEU A 87 -6.12 1.58 9.95
CA LEU A 87 -5.11 2.38 9.26
C LEU A 87 -5.75 3.36 8.28
N PHE A 88 -6.72 2.92 7.51
CA PHE A 88 -7.37 3.77 6.53
C PHE A 88 -8.16 4.90 7.20
N LYS A 89 -8.77 4.62 8.34
CA LYS A 89 -9.41 5.66 9.15
C LYS A 89 -8.39 6.71 9.62
N PHE A 90 -7.23 6.26 10.08
CA PHE A 90 -6.13 7.14 10.44
C PHE A 90 -5.67 7.98 9.25
N PHE A 91 -5.45 7.37 8.09
CA PHE A 91 -5.05 8.08 6.89
C PHE A 91 -6.09 9.11 6.45
N ASN A 92 -7.37 8.78 6.51
CA ASN A 92 -8.45 9.73 6.18
C ASN A 92 -8.47 10.93 7.12
N ASN A 93 -8.18 10.71 8.41
CA ASN A 93 -8.16 11.77 9.39
C ASN A 93 -6.95 12.71 9.27
N TYR A 94 -5.81 12.20 8.84
CA TYR A 94 -4.55 12.93 8.84
C TYR A 94 -3.93 13.13 7.45
N GLY A 95 -4.54 12.63 6.40
CA GLY A 95 -3.98 12.64 5.05
C GLY A 95 -3.64 14.04 4.51
N LYS A 96 -4.40 15.06 4.91
CA LYS A 96 -4.16 16.45 4.49
C LYS A 96 -2.85 17.02 5.05
N LYS A 97 -2.36 16.48 6.15
CA LYS A 97 -1.11 16.91 6.80
C LYS A 97 0.11 16.14 6.29
N GLY A 98 -0.11 15.19 5.40
CA GLY A 98 0.91 14.26 4.94
C GLY A 98 1.15 13.13 5.93
N ILE A 99 1.18 11.92 5.42
CA ILE A 99 1.43 10.71 6.20
C ILE A 99 2.71 10.08 5.71
N LYS A 100 3.56 9.69 6.64
CA LYS A 100 4.79 8.98 6.33
C LYS A 100 4.79 7.60 6.95
N ILE A 101 5.36 6.65 6.25
CA ILE A 101 5.60 5.30 6.75
C ILE A 101 7.11 5.06 6.82
N ASN A 102 7.56 4.55 7.96
CA ASN A 102 8.95 4.15 8.12
C ASN A 102 9.02 2.62 8.08
N ILE A 103 9.81 2.10 7.15
CA ILE A 103 9.97 0.66 6.96
C ILE A 103 11.38 0.28 7.35
N GLY A 104 11.49 -0.68 8.27
CA GLY A 104 12.77 -1.16 8.77
C GLY A 104 12.60 -2.33 9.72
N PHE A 105 13.68 -2.76 10.31
CA PHE A 105 13.68 -3.80 11.33
C PHE A 105 14.27 -3.28 12.64
#